data_8c819927e09aaf873a671fc8e37dc254
#
_entry.id   8c819927e09aaf873a671fc8e37dc254
#
_cell.length_a   1.000
_cell.length_b   1.000
_cell.length_c   1.000
_cell.angle_alpha   90.00
_cell.angle_beta   90.00
_cell.angle_gamma   90.00
#
_symmetry.space_group_name_H-M   'P 1'
#
loop_
_entity.id
_entity.type
_entity.pdbx_description
1 polymer ?
#
loop_
_entity_poly.entity_id
_entity_poly.type
_entity_poly.pdbx_seq_one_letter_code
_entity_poly.pdbx_strand_id
1 'polypeptide(L)'
;MPVRDLHAKPFDEGTKTKLVIYRSYVRAWLQVFLHASAYVGKPLQFYDFFCGPGKDPAGEPGSPIILLEELFRERLRIEERRHEVRLFFNDNEREKIDLLKQLCAERQFPWTPRFECLDFQAAFEKVRHEFAGGPTLAFVDQNGMKHMTKAVFETLVQSGTTDFLFFTASSFKLRFGDLLAPEIQIPENVSYLEAHRALADQYRQWAPTNVFISHFAIKKGSNIYGLVFGSHHWRGLQKFLEIAWKLDTTCGEADYELEPSAIQTEMDFDRGTVLYRKRKVEVFQEKLQQLISSGELSIDDAVFRYCLINGLLPRVAKDVYTHLRDTGVLKNPKLTFPRYSAEVTKAPRNLEL
;
A
#
# COMPACT_ATOMS: atom_id res chain seq x y z
N MET A 1 -2.60 -17.17 27.84
CA MET A 1 -3.12 -18.10 26.80
C MET A 1 -1.95 -18.46 25.91
N PRO A 2 -1.77 -19.70 25.45
CA PRO A 2 -0.70 -20.03 24.53
C PRO A 2 -0.87 -19.21 23.26
N VAL A 3 0.21 -18.58 22.82
CA VAL A 3 0.24 -17.83 21.56
C VAL A 3 -0.07 -18.81 20.44
N ARG A 4 -1.15 -18.58 19.70
CA ARG A 4 -1.59 -19.46 18.61
C ARG A 4 -0.57 -19.34 17.48
N ASP A 5 0.15 -20.40 17.16
CA ASP A 5 1.05 -20.43 16.03
C ASP A 5 0.23 -20.28 14.73
N LEU A 6 0.38 -19.14 14.07
CA LEU A 6 -0.33 -18.81 12.84
C LEU A 6 0.18 -19.58 11.62
N HIS A 7 1.39 -20.15 11.71
CA HIS A 7 2.01 -20.90 10.62
C HIS A 7 1.76 -22.41 10.70
N ALA A 8 1.05 -22.89 11.74
CA ALA A 8 0.70 -24.31 11.89
C ALA A 8 -0.40 -24.79 10.91
N LYS A 9 -1.00 -23.90 10.13
CA LYS A 9 -2.07 -24.20 9.16
C LYS A 9 -1.75 -23.56 7.80
N PRO A 10 -2.29 -24.12 6.70
CA PRO A 10 -2.25 -23.46 5.39
C PRO A 10 -2.78 -22.04 5.44
N PHE A 11 -2.23 -21.18 4.59
CA PHE A 11 -2.66 -19.79 4.50
C PHE A 11 -4.14 -19.69 4.17
N ASP A 12 -4.86 -18.91 4.96
CA ASP A 12 -6.24 -18.56 4.66
C ASP A 12 -6.33 -17.52 3.52
N GLU A 13 -7.53 -17.32 2.99
CA GLU A 13 -7.77 -16.43 1.85
C GLU A 13 -7.28 -14.99 2.12
N GLY A 14 -7.50 -14.45 3.32
CA GLY A 14 -7.00 -13.11 3.68
C GLY A 14 -5.46 -13.04 3.67
N THR A 15 -4.78 -14.09 4.13
CA THR A 15 -3.31 -14.18 4.05
C THR A 15 -2.86 -14.27 2.60
N LYS A 16 -3.55 -15.06 1.76
CA LYS A 16 -3.27 -15.15 0.32
C LYS A 16 -3.45 -13.80 -0.37
N THR A 17 -4.57 -13.10 -0.13
CA THR A 17 -4.81 -11.74 -0.67
C THR A 17 -3.67 -10.79 -0.28
N LYS A 18 -3.26 -10.78 0.98
CA LYS A 18 -2.12 -10.02 1.47
C LYS A 18 -0.84 -10.32 0.68
N LEU A 19 -0.49 -11.58 0.52
CA LEU A 19 0.70 -12.02 -0.21
C LEU A 19 0.63 -11.71 -1.72
N VAL A 20 -0.55 -11.73 -2.31
CA VAL A 20 -0.79 -11.28 -3.70
C VAL A 20 -0.50 -9.79 -3.84
N ILE A 21 -0.98 -8.95 -2.91
CA ILE A 21 -0.68 -7.51 -2.90
C ILE A 21 0.82 -7.29 -2.75
N TYR A 22 1.45 -7.95 -1.78
CA TYR A 22 2.89 -7.85 -1.53
C TYR A 22 3.71 -8.23 -2.77
N ARG A 23 3.46 -9.42 -3.36
CA ARG A 23 4.14 -9.89 -4.59
C ARG A 23 3.99 -8.89 -5.74
N SER A 24 2.77 -8.40 -5.93
CA SER A 24 2.47 -7.46 -7.01
C SER A 24 3.18 -6.13 -6.80
N TYR A 25 3.27 -5.67 -5.54
CA TYR A 25 3.96 -4.43 -5.23
C TYR A 25 5.48 -4.58 -5.34
N VAL A 26 6.08 -5.66 -4.82
CA VAL A 26 7.51 -5.96 -5.02
C VAL A 26 7.89 -5.94 -6.50
N ARG A 27 7.09 -6.59 -7.35
CA ARG A 27 7.31 -6.60 -8.81
C ARG A 27 7.23 -5.20 -9.40
N ALA A 28 6.21 -4.42 -9.05
CA ALA A 28 6.05 -3.06 -9.54
C ALA A 28 7.17 -2.13 -9.05
N TRP A 29 7.59 -2.29 -7.80
CA TRP A 29 8.69 -1.57 -7.16
C TRP A 29 10.02 -1.83 -7.87
N LEU A 30 10.36 -3.09 -8.12
CA LEU A 30 11.56 -3.47 -8.87
C LEU A 30 11.56 -2.85 -10.25
N GLN A 31 10.44 -2.89 -10.99
CA GLN A 31 10.35 -2.27 -12.31
C GLN A 31 10.60 -0.75 -12.27
N VAL A 32 10.16 -0.05 -11.23
CA VAL A 32 10.42 1.38 -11.08
C VAL A 32 11.91 1.64 -10.88
N PHE A 33 12.54 0.99 -9.91
CA PHE A 33 13.92 1.29 -9.52
C PHE A 33 14.97 0.73 -10.50
N LEU A 34 14.70 -0.43 -11.12
CA LEU A 34 15.60 -0.99 -12.14
C LEU A 34 15.59 -0.20 -13.46
N HIS A 35 14.56 0.61 -13.74
CA HIS A 35 14.52 1.46 -14.94
C HIS A 35 14.96 2.91 -14.66
N ALA A 36 14.99 3.34 -13.42
CA ALA A 36 15.31 4.72 -13.07
C ALA A 36 16.84 4.94 -13.08
N SER A 37 17.31 5.80 -13.98
CA SER A 37 18.75 6.13 -14.14
C SER A 37 19.38 6.70 -12.86
N ALA A 38 18.59 7.46 -12.09
CA ALA A 38 19.03 8.08 -10.83
C ALA A 38 19.45 7.07 -9.74
N TYR A 39 19.05 5.81 -9.86
CA TYR A 39 19.32 4.78 -8.86
C TYR A 39 20.33 3.72 -9.30
N VAL A 40 20.92 3.83 -10.49
CA VAL A 40 21.98 2.91 -10.96
C VAL A 40 23.09 2.80 -9.91
N GLY A 41 23.46 1.58 -9.52
CA GLY A 41 24.49 1.31 -8.53
C GLY A 41 24.10 1.60 -7.07
N LYS A 42 22.90 2.09 -6.81
CA LYS A 42 22.41 2.25 -5.44
C LYS A 42 21.93 0.90 -4.88
N PRO A 43 22.11 0.64 -3.58
CA PRO A 43 21.60 -0.59 -2.96
C PRO A 43 20.07 -0.62 -3.00
N LEU A 44 19.52 -1.78 -3.34
CA LEU A 44 18.10 -2.09 -3.17
C LEU A 44 17.94 -2.80 -1.83
N GLN A 45 17.16 -2.22 -0.93
CA GLN A 45 17.08 -2.63 0.47
C GLN A 45 15.68 -3.16 0.79
N PHE A 46 15.62 -4.33 1.43
CA PHE A 46 14.37 -4.99 1.77
C PHE A 46 14.40 -5.45 3.23
N TYR A 47 13.38 -5.06 3.97
CA TYR A 47 13.23 -5.37 5.39
C TYR A 47 11.89 -6.05 5.61
N ASP A 48 11.92 -7.30 6.10
CA ASP A 48 10.74 -8.05 6.54
C ASP A 48 10.89 -8.35 8.03
N PHE A 49 10.08 -7.69 8.84
CA PHE A 49 10.20 -7.72 10.30
C PHE A 49 9.44 -8.88 10.96
N PHE A 50 8.60 -9.59 10.21
CA PHE A 50 7.81 -10.74 10.65
C PHE A 50 7.81 -11.82 9.58
N CYS A 51 9.01 -12.24 9.19
CA CYS A 51 9.22 -13.04 7.98
C CYS A 51 8.65 -14.48 8.05
N GLY A 52 8.40 -15.00 9.25
CA GLY A 52 7.93 -16.37 9.44
C GLY A 52 8.91 -17.43 8.90
N PRO A 53 8.44 -18.68 8.70
CA PRO A 53 9.28 -19.79 8.24
C PRO A 53 9.52 -19.82 6.71
N GLY A 54 9.02 -18.83 5.97
CA GLY A 54 9.18 -18.70 4.52
C GLY A 54 8.16 -19.44 3.66
N LYS A 55 7.48 -20.44 4.20
CA LYS A 55 6.36 -21.16 3.54
C LYS A 55 5.36 -21.64 4.58
N ASP A 56 4.13 -21.89 4.14
CA ASP A 56 3.13 -22.54 4.95
C ASP A 56 3.26 -24.09 4.90
N PRO A 57 2.49 -24.86 5.71
CA PRO A 57 2.51 -26.33 5.67
C PRO A 57 2.09 -26.95 4.33
N ALA A 58 1.35 -26.23 3.48
CA ALA A 58 0.99 -26.67 2.13
C ALA A 58 2.09 -26.38 1.09
N GLY A 59 3.19 -25.69 1.49
CA GLY A 59 4.30 -25.32 0.63
C GLY A 59 4.13 -23.97 -0.08
N GLU A 60 3.05 -23.23 0.19
CA GLU A 60 2.82 -21.91 -0.38
C GLU A 60 3.85 -20.89 0.16
N PRO A 61 4.48 -20.08 -0.71
CA PRO A 61 5.54 -19.18 -0.32
C PRO A 61 5.03 -18.02 0.53
N GLY A 62 5.70 -17.74 1.64
CA GLY A 62 5.55 -16.55 2.45
C GLY A 62 6.30 -15.35 1.89
N SER A 63 6.22 -14.20 2.57
CA SER A 63 6.80 -12.92 2.12
C SER A 63 8.29 -13.00 1.76
N PRO A 64 9.20 -13.63 2.55
CA PRO A 64 10.62 -13.64 2.20
C PRO A 64 10.91 -14.46 0.94
N ILE A 65 10.22 -15.57 0.74
CA ILE A 65 10.40 -16.38 -0.47
C ILE A 65 9.80 -15.69 -1.69
N ILE A 66 8.64 -15.06 -1.55
CA ILE A 66 8.04 -14.23 -2.61
C ILE A 66 9.03 -13.14 -3.06
N LEU A 67 9.63 -12.43 -2.12
CA LEU A 67 10.63 -11.41 -2.42
C LEU A 67 11.83 -11.98 -3.18
N LEU A 68 12.40 -13.08 -2.70
CA LEU A 68 13.53 -13.73 -3.34
C LEU A 68 13.21 -14.24 -4.74
N GLU A 69 12.01 -14.78 -4.97
CA GLU A 69 11.55 -15.20 -6.30
C GLU A 69 11.41 -14.00 -7.28
N GLU A 70 10.85 -12.89 -6.84
CA GLU A 70 10.71 -11.70 -7.69
C GLU A 70 12.07 -11.05 -7.99
N LEU A 71 12.98 -11.01 -7.02
CA LEU A 71 14.37 -10.59 -7.25
C LEU A 71 15.09 -11.51 -8.24
N PHE A 72 14.92 -12.84 -8.10
CA PHE A 72 15.57 -13.80 -8.98
C PHE A 72 15.09 -13.68 -10.44
N ARG A 73 13.83 -13.31 -10.66
CA ARG A 73 13.33 -13.00 -12.01
C ARG A 73 14.06 -11.83 -12.65
N GLU A 74 14.43 -10.83 -11.86
CA GLU A 74 15.08 -9.61 -12.33
C GLU A 74 16.61 -9.65 -12.18
N ARG A 75 17.21 -10.79 -11.79
CA ARG A 75 18.64 -10.89 -11.43
C ARG A 75 19.59 -10.33 -12.47
N LEU A 76 19.38 -10.61 -13.76
CA LEU A 76 20.24 -10.12 -14.83
C LEU A 76 20.21 -8.60 -14.93
N ARG A 77 19.05 -8.00 -14.74
CA ARG A 77 18.91 -6.54 -14.75
C ARG A 77 19.49 -5.90 -13.49
N ILE A 78 19.37 -6.56 -12.34
CA ILE A 78 20.00 -6.13 -11.08
C ILE A 78 21.52 -6.09 -11.27
N GLU A 79 22.11 -7.12 -11.86
CA GLU A 79 23.54 -7.21 -12.19
C GLU A 79 23.96 -6.15 -13.22
N GLU A 80 23.23 -6.04 -14.33
CA GLU A 80 23.48 -5.03 -15.39
C GLU A 80 23.50 -3.61 -14.82
N ARG A 81 22.56 -3.31 -13.91
CA ARG A 81 22.45 -2.01 -13.24
C ARG A 81 23.38 -1.86 -12.03
N ARG A 82 24.17 -2.86 -11.71
CA ARG A 82 25.13 -2.90 -10.60
C ARG A 82 24.52 -2.57 -9.24
N HIS A 83 23.28 -3.04 -9.01
CA HIS A 83 22.63 -2.90 -7.71
C HIS A 83 23.18 -3.95 -6.73
N GLU A 84 23.56 -3.50 -5.55
CA GLU A 84 23.68 -4.37 -4.39
C GLU A 84 22.27 -4.67 -3.86
N VAL A 85 21.99 -5.91 -3.49
CA VAL A 85 20.72 -6.31 -2.86
C VAL A 85 20.98 -6.59 -1.39
N ARG A 86 20.33 -5.84 -0.50
CA ARG A 86 20.40 -6.00 0.95
C ARG A 86 19.07 -6.52 1.47
N LEU A 87 19.14 -7.65 2.13
CA LEU A 87 17.97 -8.38 2.64
C LEU A 87 18.07 -8.53 4.15
N PHE A 88 17.05 -8.13 4.85
CA PHE A 88 16.91 -8.29 6.29
C PHE A 88 15.61 -9.03 6.60
N PHE A 89 15.72 -10.21 7.23
CA PHE A 89 14.60 -11.04 7.64
C PHE A 89 14.65 -11.26 9.13
N ASN A 90 13.58 -10.88 9.82
CA ASN A 90 13.46 -11.03 11.26
C ASN A 90 12.16 -11.75 11.63
N ASP A 91 12.24 -12.60 12.63
CA ASP A 91 11.10 -13.12 13.37
C ASP A 91 11.54 -13.33 14.82
N ASN A 92 10.64 -13.24 15.79
CA ASN A 92 10.97 -13.44 17.20
C ASN A 92 11.04 -14.92 17.59
N GLU A 93 10.72 -15.85 16.68
CA GLU A 93 10.76 -17.28 16.91
C GLU A 93 11.96 -17.92 16.19
N ARG A 94 12.90 -18.46 16.95
CA ARG A 94 14.13 -19.06 16.45
C ARG A 94 13.87 -20.16 15.43
N GLU A 95 12.91 -21.04 15.71
CA GLU A 95 12.55 -22.16 14.84
C GLU A 95 12.15 -21.68 13.44
N LYS A 96 11.37 -20.60 13.34
CA LYS A 96 10.95 -20.01 12.05
C LYS A 96 12.14 -19.49 11.27
N ILE A 97 13.07 -18.81 11.94
CA ILE A 97 14.30 -18.31 11.31
C ILE A 97 15.17 -19.46 10.80
N ASP A 98 15.31 -20.53 11.55
CA ASP A 98 16.14 -21.68 11.16
C ASP A 98 15.51 -22.42 9.97
N LEU A 99 14.19 -22.60 9.93
CA LEU A 99 13.46 -23.14 8.78
C LEU A 99 13.62 -22.24 7.53
N LEU A 100 13.53 -20.93 7.68
CA LEU A 100 13.72 -19.99 6.56
C LEU A 100 15.14 -20.04 6.03
N LYS A 101 16.16 -20.11 6.89
CA LYS A 101 17.58 -20.26 6.48
C LYS A 101 17.79 -21.54 5.67
N GLN A 102 17.24 -22.66 6.16
CA GLN A 102 17.31 -23.94 5.43
C GLN A 102 16.66 -23.82 4.06
N LEU A 103 15.45 -23.26 3.97
CA LEU A 103 14.72 -23.08 2.72
C LEU A 103 15.46 -22.18 1.72
N CYS A 104 16.10 -21.11 2.21
CA CYS A 104 16.92 -20.24 1.37
C CYS A 104 18.16 -20.97 0.83
N ALA A 105 18.82 -21.78 1.65
CA ALA A 105 19.98 -22.59 1.23
C ALA A 105 19.59 -23.65 0.18
N GLU A 106 18.46 -24.32 0.34
CA GLU A 106 17.95 -25.31 -0.62
C GLU A 106 17.64 -24.68 -1.99
N ARG A 107 17.13 -23.44 -2.01
CA ARG A 107 16.75 -22.74 -3.26
C ARG A 107 17.92 -22.04 -3.98
N GLN A 108 19.06 -21.92 -3.35
CA GLN A 108 20.31 -21.36 -3.93
C GLN A 108 20.14 -19.98 -4.58
N PHE A 109 19.43 -19.08 -3.93
CA PHE A 109 19.36 -17.69 -4.40
C PHE A 109 20.75 -17.01 -4.35
N PRO A 110 21.07 -16.10 -5.29
CA PRO A 110 22.40 -15.50 -5.37
C PRO A 110 22.71 -14.48 -4.28
N TRP A 111 21.73 -14.14 -3.43
CA TRP A 111 21.88 -13.19 -2.35
C TRP A 111 21.84 -13.89 -0.99
N THR A 112 22.65 -13.41 -0.06
CA THR A 112 22.67 -13.91 1.33
C THR A 112 21.91 -12.94 2.23
N PRO A 113 20.69 -13.30 2.69
CA PRO A 113 19.96 -12.48 3.63
C PRO A 113 20.63 -12.41 5.00
N ARG A 114 20.50 -11.27 5.66
CA ARG A 114 20.78 -11.11 7.07
C ARG A 114 19.56 -11.57 7.85
N PHE A 115 19.72 -12.61 8.65
CA PHE A 115 18.67 -13.19 9.48
C PHE A 115 18.86 -12.77 10.94
N GLU A 116 17.79 -12.33 11.57
CA GLU A 116 17.75 -11.95 12.98
C GLU A 116 16.63 -12.70 13.69
N CYS A 117 16.81 -12.90 15.00
CA CYS A 117 15.78 -13.47 15.87
C CYS A 117 15.59 -12.55 17.06
N LEU A 118 14.87 -11.46 16.83
CA LEU A 118 14.67 -10.37 17.77
C LEU A 118 13.18 -10.01 17.86
N ASP A 119 12.77 -9.40 18.97
CA ASP A 119 11.50 -8.69 18.97
C ASP A 119 11.53 -7.52 17.97
N PHE A 120 10.34 -7.06 17.58
CA PHE A 120 10.22 -6.04 16.54
C PHE A 120 10.99 -4.76 16.89
N GLN A 121 10.88 -4.28 18.14
CA GLN A 121 11.51 -3.02 18.54
C GLN A 121 13.03 -3.10 18.43
N ALA A 122 13.62 -4.19 18.94
CA ALA A 122 15.06 -4.41 18.86
C ALA A 122 15.53 -4.58 17.40
N ALA A 123 14.75 -5.29 16.56
CA ALA A 123 15.03 -5.47 15.15
C ALA A 123 14.98 -4.13 14.40
N PHE A 124 13.94 -3.32 14.66
CA PHE A 124 13.76 -2.02 14.02
C PHE A 124 14.88 -1.03 14.40
N GLU A 125 15.19 -0.88 15.69
CA GLU A 125 16.28 -0.03 16.17
C GLU A 125 17.64 -0.41 15.56
N LYS A 126 17.87 -1.71 15.34
CA LYS A 126 19.11 -2.23 14.76
C LYS A 126 19.34 -1.76 13.32
N VAL A 127 18.27 -1.57 12.54
CA VAL A 127 18.36 -1.30 11.09
C VAL A 127 17.84 0.06 10.66
N ARG A 128 17.13 0.82 11.51
CA ARG A 128 16.47 2.08 11.11
C ARG A 128 17.39 3.10 10.47
N HIS A 129 18.68 3.12 10.85
CA HIS A 129 19.69 4.01 10.30
C HIS A 129 20.12 3.64 8.88
N GLU A 130 19.80 2.43 8.42
CA GLU A 130 20.13 1.95 7.08
C GLU A 130 19.13 2.44 6.02
N PHE A 131 17.90 2.83 6.41
CA PHE A 131 16.80 3.14 5.47
C PHE A 131 17.12 4.27 4.49
N ALA A 132 17.94 5.25 4.89
CA ALA A 132 18.35 6.34 4.01
C ALA A 132 19.46 5.95 3.00
N GLY A 133 19.95 4.72 3.04
CA GLY A 133 21.08 4.26 2.20
C GLY A 133 20.74 4.07 0.72
N GLY A 134 19.45 3.96 0.37
CA GLY A 134 18.97 3.74 -0.99
C GLY A 134 17.48 3.42 -1.05
N PRO A 135 16.97 3.08 -2.24
CA PRO A 135 15.60 2.58 -2.37
C PRO A 135 15.31 1.45 -1.39
N THR A 136 14.32 1.64 -0.55
CA THR A 136 13.99 0.73 0.54
C THR A 136 12.53 0.30 0.47
N LEU A 137 12.26 -0.98 0.67
CA LEU A 137 10.93 -1.53 0.87
C LEU A 137 10.88 -2.22 2.22
N ALA A 138 10.06 -1.69 3.13
CA ALA A 138 9.82 -2.25 4.46
C ALA A 138 8.46 -2.94 4.52
N PHE A 139 8.44 -4.17 5.03
CA PHE A 139 7.24 -4.96 5.24
C PHE A 139 7.08 -5.30 6.72
N VAL A 140 5.93 -4.94 7.30
CA VAL A 140 5.63 -5.12 8.73
C VAL A 140 4.31 -5.87 8.88
N ASP A 141 4.37 -7.19 8.88
CA ASP A 141 3.20 -8.06 9.02
C ASP A 141 2.92 -8.40 10.48
N GLN A 142 2.68 -7.39 11.28
CA GLN A 142 2.45 -7.54 12.71
C GLN A 142 1.13 -8.23 13.05
N ASN A 143 1.14 -9.04 14.10
CA ASN A 143 -0.08 -9.53 14.73
C ASN A 143 -0.62 -8.44 15.68
N GLY A 144 -1.69 -7.76 15.28
CA GLY A 144 -2.28 -6.66 16.05
C GLY A 144 -1.87 -5.27 15.54
N MET A 145 -1.72 -4.30 16.44
CA MET A 145 -1.52 -2.89 16.07
C MET A 145 -0.48 -2.17 16.93
N LYS A 146 0.22 -2.87 17.79
CA LYS A 146 1.06 -2.26 18.83
C LYS A 146 2.44 -1.79 18.35
N HIS A 147 2.92 -2.31 17.23
CA HIS A 147 4.30 -2.09 16.78
C HIS A 147 4.45 -0.86 15.90
N MET A 148 3.42 -0.52 15.11
CA MET A 148 3.45 0.68 14.26
C MET A 148 3.05 1.93 15.05
N THR A 149 3.88 2.27 16.04
CA THR A 149 3.75 3.50 16.83
C THR A 149 4.05 4.73 15.97
N LYS A 150 3.69 5.92 16.47
CA LYS A 150 4.02 7.18 15.80
C LYS A 150 5.52 7.32 15.55
N ALA A 151 6.36 6.96 16.53
CA ALA A 151 7.83 7.04 16.42
C ALA A 151 8.39 6.12 15.32
N VAL A 152 7.88 4.87 15.21
CA VAL A 152 8.27 3.94 14.14
C VAL A 152 7.85 4.50 12.78
N PHE A 153 6.62 4.99 12.66
CA PHE A 153 6.11 5.60 11.44
C PHE A 153 6.94 6.82 11.01
N GLU A 154 7.21 7.75 11.93
CA GLU A 154 8.03 8.93 11.67
C GLU A 154 9.43 8.56 11.18
N THR A 155 10.03 7.50 11.74
CA THR A 155 11.33 7.00 11.27
C THR A 155 11.28 6.50 9.82
N LEU A 156 10.24 5.74 9.44
CA LEU A 156 10.06 5.27 8.08
C LEU A 156 9.89 6.43 7.09
N VAL A 157 9.08 7.43 7.45
CA VAL A 157 8.83 8.58 6.57
C VAL A 157 9.96 9.61 6.55
N GLN A 158 10.86 9.63 7.51
CA GLN A 158 12.03 10.51 7.51
C GLN A 158 13.13 10.05 6.54
N SER A 159 13.15 8.79 6.16
CA SER A 159 14.21 8.22 5.30
C SER A 159 14.25 8.81 3.88
N GLY A 160 13.14 9.35 3.39
CA GLY A 160 13.03 9.97 2.06
C GLY A 160 12.98 8.99 0.87
N THR A 161 13.35 7.72 1.07
CA THR A 161 13.46 6.69 0.01
C THR A 161 12.79 5.36 0.35
N THR A 162 12.04 5.31 1.46
CA THR A 162 11.38 4.09 1.92
C THR A 162 9.92 4.05 1.51
N ASP A 163 9.56 3.01 0.77
CA ASP A 163 8.19 2.55 0.65
C ASP A 163 7.93 1.51 1.73
N PHE A 164 6.74 1.50 2.29
CA PHE A 164 6.38 0.54 3.34
C PHE A 164 4.96 0.01 3.18
N LEU A 165 4.80 -1.25 3.59
CA LEU A 165 3.50 -1.90 3.76
C LEU A 165 3.44 -2.46 5.16
N PHE A 166 2.38 -2.15 5.90
CA PHE A 166 2.17 -2.78 7.19
C PHE A 166 0.72 -3.20 7.40
N PHE A 167 0.58 -4.32 8.11
CA PHE A 167 -0.72 -4.88 8.47
C PHE A 167 -1.14 -4.43 9.84
N THR A 168 -2.45 -4.25 9.98
CA THR A 168 -3.05 -3.89 11.25
C THR A 168 -4.41 -4.56 11.37
N ALA A 169 -4.71 -5.07 12.56
CA ALA A 169 -6.01 -5.64 12.87
C ALA A 169 -7.04 -4.52 13.12
N SER A 170 -7.47 -3.80 12.07
CA SER A 170 -8.28 -2.59 12.16
C SER A 170 -9.64 -2.81 12.87
N SER A 171 -10.27 -3.97 12.70
CA SER A 171 -11.53 -4.30 13.40
C SER A 171 -11.32 -4.68 14.87
N PHE A 172 -10.08 -4.90 15.28
CA PHE A 172 -9.76 -5.36 16.64
C PHE A 172 -9.98 -4.26 17.70
N LYS A 173 -9.77 -2.99 17.33
CA LYS A 173 -9.98 -1.86 18.23
C LYS A 173 -11.43 -1.72 18.69
N LEU A 174 -12.37 -1.86 17.78
CA LEU A 174 -13.79 -1.71 18.11
C LEU A 174 -14.30 -2.80 19.07
N ARG A 175 -13.54 -3.91 19.20
CA ARG A 175 -13.88 -5.02 20.09
C ARG A 175 -13.03 -5.07 21.38
N PHE A 176 -11.80 -4.54 21.38
CA PHE A 176 -10.81 -4.82 22.43
C PHE A 176 -9.89 -3.63 22.78
N GLY A 177 -10.36 -2.41 22.70
CA GLY A 177 -9.76 -1.10 23.09
C GLY A 177 -8.27 -0.98 23.44
N ASP A 178 -7.72 -1.92 24.19
CA ASP A 178 -6.42 -1.82 24.86
C ASP A 178 -5.21 -2.37 24.06
N LEU A 179 -5.38 -2.81 22.83
CA LEU A 179 -4.32 -3.46 22.03
C LEU A 179 -3.70 -2.54 20.97
N LEU A 180 -3.99 -1.26 21.03
CA LEU A 180 -3.43 -0.25 20.12
C LEU A 180 -2.16 0.39 20.68
N ALA A 181 -1.35 0.92 19.77
CA ALA A 181 -0.45 2.01 20.16
C ALA A 181 -1.30 3.14 20.77
N PRO A 182 -0.93 3.65 21.96
CA PRO A 182 -1.76 4.61 22.70
C PRO A 182 -2.11 5.88 21.90
N GLU A 183 -1.27 6.21 20.93
CA GLU A 183 -1.43 7.42 20.12
C GLU A 183 -2.48 7.26 18.99
N ILE A 184 -2.93 6.04 18.69
CA ILE A 184 -3.91 5.79 17.62
C ILE A 184 -5.32 6.05 18.14
N GLN A 185 -5.97 7.05 17.59
CA GLN A 185 -7.35 7.41 17.92
C GLN A 185 -8.27 7.12 16.73
N ILE A 186 -9.16 6.15 16.88
CA ILE A 186 -10.23 5.89 15.91
C ILE A 186 -11.56 6.37 16.54
N PRO A 187 -12.34 7.20 15.84
CA PRO A 187 -13.63 7.66 16.35
C PRO A 187 -14.57 6.49 16.68
N GLU A 188 -15.35 6.60 17.77
CA GLU A 188 -16.24 5.53 18.24
C GLU A 188 -17.38 5.20 17.27
N ASN A 189 -17.80 6.17 16.46
CA ASN A 189 -18.89 6.03 15.49
C ASN A 189 -18.48 5.43 14.15
N VAL A 190 -17.21 5.04 13.98
CA VAL A 190 -16.73 4.42 12.73
C VAL A 190 -17.18 2.97 12.66
N SER A 191 -17.80 2.60 11.55
CA SER A 191 -18.14 1.20 11.25
C SER A 191 -16.89 0.32 11.26
N TYR A 192 -17.02 -0.91 11.78
CA TYR A 192 -15.92 -1.87 11.74
C TYR A 192 -15.45 -2.19 10.31
N LEU A 193 -16.35 -2.08 9.33
CA LEU A 193 -16.03 -2.25 7.89
C LEU A 193 -15.16 -1.11 7.36
N GLU A 194 -15.22 0.07 7.95
CA GLU A 194 -14.52 1.29 7.53
C GLU A 194 -13.36 1.68 8.46
N ALA A 195 -13.12 0.92 9.53
CA ALA A 195 -12.08 1.22 10.52
C ALA A 195 -10.68 1.36 9.89
N HIS A 196 -10.40 0.67 8.78
CA HIS A 196 -9.16 0.79 8.02
C HIS A 196 -8.96 2.18 7.40
N ARG A 197 -10.06 2.87 7.00
CA ARG A 197 -10.02 4.26 6.49
C ARG A 197 -9.59 5.21 7.59
N ALA A 198 -10.27 5.16 8.74
CA ALA A 198 -9.96 6.01 9.90
C ALA A 198 -8.51 5.80 10.39
N LEU A 199 -8.03 4.56 10.35
CA LEU A 199 -6.64 4.26 10.68
C LEU A 199 -5.66 4.87 9.66
N ALA A 200 -5.92 4.74 8.38
CA ALA A 200 -5.09 5.35 7.34
C ALA A 200 -5.09 6.88 7.44
N ASP A 201 -6.23 7.49 7.78
CA ASP A 201 -6.36 8.93 8.02
C ASP A 201 -5.51 9.40 9.21
N GLN A 202 -5.42 8.59 10.27
CA GLN A 202 -4.51 8.88 11.39
C GLN A 202 -3.04 8.92 10.94
N TYR A 203 -2.60 7.96 10.11
CA TYR A 203 -1.24 7.98 9.57
C TYR A 203 -1.03 9.12 8.56
N ARG A 204 -2.06 9.52 7.79
CA ARG A 204 -2.00 10.71 6.92
C ARG A 204 -1.79 11.99 7.72
N GLN A 205 -2.43 12.13 8.89
CA GLN A 205 -2.24 13.29 9.78
C GLN A 205 -0.82 13.37 10.34
N TRP A 206 -0.15 12.25 10.55
CA TRP A 206 1.23 12.20 11.02
C TRP A 206 2.25 12.34 9.88
N ALA A 207 1.83 12.06 8.65
CA ALA A 207 2.72 12.06 7.50
C ALA A 207 3.09 13.49 7.07
N PRO A 208 4.36 13.73 6.70
CA PRO A 208 4.73 14.95 5.98
C PRO A 208 4.00 15.07 4.63
N THR A 209 3.87 16.28 4.12
CA THR A 209 3.12 16.58 2.88
C THR A 209 3.68 15.89 1.62
N ASN A 210 4.93 15.45 1.66
CA ASN A 210 5.59 14.72 0.58
C ASN A 210 5.50 13.18 0.73
N VAL A 211 4.73 12.69 1.70
CA VAL A 211 4.49 11.25 1.90
C VAL A 211 3.05 10.91 1.58
N PHE A 212 2.86 9.93 0.73
CA PHE A 212 1.55 9.48 0.26
C PHE A 212 1.16 8.21 1.00
N ILE A 213 0.01 8.25 1.68
CA ILE A 213 -0.54 7.11 2.44
C ILE A 213 -1.80 6.61 1.72
N SER A 214 -1.85 5.31 1.50
CA SER A 214 -3.04 4.60 1.02
C SER A 214 -3.34 3.38 1.88
N HIS A 215 -4.44 2.71 1.61
CA HIS A 215 -4.87 1.56 2.38
C HIS A 215 -5.63 0.55 1.52
N PHE A 216 -5.74 -0.68 2.05
CA PHE A 216 -6.60 -1.72 1.51
C PHE A 216 -7.11 -2.59 2.67
N ALA A 217 -8.38 -2.94 2.67
CA ALA A 217 -8.96 -3.79 3.70
C ALA A 217 -9.04 -5.23 3.25
N ILE A 218 -8.71 -6.14 4.15
CA ILE A 218 -8.71 -7.59 3.90
C ILE A 218 -9.60 -8.28 4.92
N LYS A 219 -10.55 -9.05 4.44
CA LYS A 219 -11.45 -9.84 5.29
C LYS A 219 -10.82 -11.20 5.60
N LYS A 220 -10.74 -11.52 6.89
CA LYS A 220 -10.23 -12.80 7.39
C LYS A 220 -11.22 -13.41 8.38
N GLY A 221 -12.07 -14.28 7.90
CA GLY A 221 -13.21 -14.78 8.66
C GLY A 221 -14.17 -13.64 9.05
N SER A 222 -14.40 -13.44 10.34
CA SER A 222 -15.22 -12.34 10.87
C SER A 222 -14.43 -11.04 11.12
N ASN A 223 -13.12 -11.05 10.93
CA ASN A 223 -12.25 -9.91 11.21
C ASN A 223 -11.85 -9.18 9.93
N ILE A 224 -11.64 -7.87 10.06
CA ILE A 224 -11.12 -7.03 9.00
C ILE A 224 -9.74 -6.54 9.42
N TYR A 225 -8.80 -6.66 8.50
CA TYR A 225 -7.44 -6.17 8.63
C TYR A 225 -7.23 -5.03 7.66
N GLY A 226 -6.57 -3.97 8.13
CA GLY A 226 -6.11 -2.89 7.26
C GLY A 226 -4.69 -3.16 6.80
N LEU A 227 -4.44 -3.06 5.53
CA LEU A 227 -3.12 -2.88 4.96
C LEU A 227 -2.92 -1.39 4.74
N VAL A 228 -1.92 -0.80 5.36
CA VAL A 228 -1.51 0.58 5.13
C VAL A 228 -0.24 0.58 4.28
N PHE A 229 -0.28 1.38 3.24
CA PHE A 229 0.81 1.62 2.31
C PHE A 229 1.31 3.05 2.46
N GLY A 230 2.64 3.24 2.38
CA GLY A 230 3.25 4.57 2.33
C GLY A 230 4.42 4.66 1.35
N SER A 231 4.54 5.80 0.70
CA SER A 231 5.61 6.10 -0.26
C SER A 231 5.93 7.58 -0.29
N HIS A 232 7.19 7.92 -0.54
CA HIS A 232 7.63 9.30 -0.77
C HIS A 232 7.40 9.78 -2.21
N HIS A 233 6.95 8.89 -3.09
CA HIS A 233 6.77 9.23 -4.49
C HIS A 233 5.39 8.82 -4.98
N TRP A 234 4.67 9.75 -5.64
CA TRP A 234 3.35 9.49 -6.22
C TRP A 234 3.32 8.27 -7.17
N ARG A 235 4.48 7.87 -7.75
CA ARG A 235 4.57 6.65 -8.56
C ARG A 235 4.41 5.39 -7.72
N GLY A 236 4.94 5.36 -6.50
CA GLY A 236 4.69 4.28 -5.55
C GLY A 236 3.20 4.19 -5.23
N LEU A 237 2.57 5.32 -4.91
CA LEU A 237 1.11 5.40 -4.69
C LEU A 237 0.32 4.91 -5.90
N GLN A 238 0.66 5.36 -7.11
CA GLN A 238 0.02 4.90 -8.34
C GLN A 238 0.10 3.38 -8.50
N LYS A 239 1.30 2.79 -8.28
CA LYS A 239 1.50 1.35 -8.41
C LYS A 239 0.71 0.56 -7.37
N PHE A 240 0.63 1.06 -6.15
CA PHE A 240 -0.22 0.44 -5.13
C PHE A 240 -1.71 0.51 -5.52
N LEU A 241 -2.20 1.66 -5.97
CA LEU A 241 -3.59 1.82 -6.41
C LEU A 241 -3.91 0.97 -7.65
N GLU A 242 -2.99 0.82 -8.60
CA GLU A 242 -3.17 -0.08 -9.75
C GLU A 242 -3.41 -1.54 -9.30
N ILE A 243 -2.77 -1.97 -8.19
CA ILE A 243 -2.96 -3.30 -7.59
C ILE A 243 -4.30 -3.36 -6.85
N ALA A 244 -4.59 -2.37 -6.01
CA ALA A 244 -5.84 -2.28 -5.25
C ALA A 244 -7.07 -2.32 -6.18
N TRP A 245 -7.06 -1.53 -7.26
CA TRP A 245 -8.14 -1.48 -8.25
C TRP A 245 -8.26 -2.72 -9.15
N LYS A 246 -7.27 -3.60 -9.17
CA LYS A 246 -7.38 -4.92 -9.80
C LYS A 246 -8.08 -5.93 -8.91
N LEU A 247 -7.91 -5.82 -7.61
CA LEU A 247 -8.53 -6.70 -6.62
C LEU A 247 -9.97 -6.29 -6.32
N ASP A 248 -10.20 -5.00 -6.23
CA ASP A 248 -11.51 -4.40 -6.03
C ASP A 248 -11.80 -3.40 -7.14
N THR A 249 -12.60 -3.80 -8.10
CA THR A 249 -12.95 -2.97 -9.27
C THR A 249 -14.02 -1.93 -8.97
N THR A 250 -14.63 -1.96 -7.77
CA THR A 250 -15.74 -1.08 -7.36
C THR A 250 -15.23 0.19 -6.71
N CYS A 251 -14.40 0.08 -5.69
CA CYS A 251 -13.84 1.23 -4.98
C CYS A 251 -12.32 1.19 -4.74
N GLY A 252 -11.66 0.07 -5.04
CA GLY A 252 -10.22 -0.09 -4.91
C GLY A 252 -9.72 -0.09 -3.47
N GLU A 253 -10.53 -0.56 -2.51
CA GLU A 253 -10.24 -0.42 -1.08
C GLU A 253 -10.34 -1.71 -0.26
N ALA A 254 -10.97 -2.79 -0.78
CA ALA A 254 -11.19 -3.99 0.01
C ALA A 254 -11.30 -5.25 -0.84
N ASP A 255 -11.04 -6.43 -0.25
CA ASP A 255 -11.32 -7.73 -0.86
C ASP A 255 -12.74 -8.26 -0.52
N TYR A 256 -13.61 -7.39 -0.02
CA TYR A 256 -15.02 -7.64 0.27
C TYR A 256 -15.86 -6.44 -0.17
N GLU A 257 -17.16 -6.65 -0.30
CA GLU A 257 -18.09 -5.62 -0.76
C GLU A 257 -18.23 -4.49 0.30
N LEU A 258 -17.56 -3.37 0.06
CA LEU A 258 -17.69 -2.13 0.85
C LEU A 258 -18.79 -1.24 0.28
N GLU A 259 -18.89 -1.18 -1.04
CA GLU A 259 -19.93 -0.46 -1.75
C GLU A 259 -20.76 -1.48 -2.53
N PRO A 260 -22.10 -1.50 -2.37
CA PRO A 260 -22.93 -2.42 -3.11
C PRO A 260 -22.72 -2.27 -4.62
N SER A 261 -22.60 -3.40 -5.31
CA SER A 261 -22.49 -3.44 -6.78
C SER A 261 -23.73 -2.92 -7.50
N ALA A 262 -24.89 -3.04 -6.83
CA ALA A 262 -26.17 -2.52 -7.29
C ALA A 262 -26.57 -1.26 -6.46
N ILE A 263 -27.36 -0.39 -7.08
CA ILE A 263 -27.97 0.78 -6.42
C ILE A 263 -28.77 0.27 -5.23
N GLN A 264 -28.24 0.37 -4.01
CA GLN A 264 -29.04 0.18 -2.80
C GLN A 264 -29.81 1.47 -2.55
N THR A 265 -31.08 1.39 -2.81
CA THR A 265 -32.05 2.39 -2.38
C THR A 265 -32.35 2.13 -0.90
N GLU A 266 -31.78 2.93 0.01
CA GLU A 266 -32.26 2.98 1.38
C GLU A 266 -33.62 3.70 1.37
N MET A 267 -34.69 3.01 1.78
CA MET A 267 -35.97 3.68 2.05
C MET A 267 -35.85 4.42 3.38
N ASP A 268 -35.96 5.74 3.34
CA ASP A 268 -36.22 6.53 4.53
C ASP A 268 -37.72 6.31 4.88
N PHE A 269 -37.96 5.42 5.82
CA PHE A 269 -39.31 5.05 6.26
C PHE A 269 -40.07 6.23 6.88
N ASP A 270 -39.36 7.23 7.42
CA ASP A 270 -40.01 8.42 8.03
C ASP A 270 -40.46 9.45 6.98
N ARG A 271 -39.84 9.46 5.79
CA ARG A 271 -40.11 10.44 4.73
C ARG A 271 -40.64 9.83 3.43
N GLY A 272 -40.69 8.52 3.30
CA GLY A 272 -41.13 7.81 2.10
C GLY A 272 -40.24 8.11 0.87
N THR A 273 -39.01 8.60 1.10
CA THR A 273 -38.05 8.95 0.07
C THR A 273 -37.02 7.87 -0.09
N VAL A 274 -36.70 7.55 -1.33
CA VAL A 274 -35.61 6.66 -1.68
C VAL A 274 -34.29 7.42 -1.67
N LEU A 275 -33.42 7.15 -0.69
CA LEU A 275 -32.10 7.77 -0.61
C LEU A 275 -31.11 6.98 -1.48
N TYR A 276 -30.61 7.66 -2.52
CA TYR A 276 -29.52 7.14 -3.33
C TYR A 276 -28.17 7.41 -2.66
N ARG A 277 -27.46 6.35 -2.24
CA ARG A 277 -26.09 6.47 -1.75
C ARG A 277 -25.14 6.49 -2.94
N LYS A 278 -24.55 7.65 -3.22
CA LYS A 278 -23.53 7.82 -4.28
C LYS A 278 -22.30 6.98 -3.99
N ARG A 279 -21.76 6.34 -5.02
CA ARG A 279 -20.51 5.58 -4.93
C ARG A 279 -19.31 6.51 -4.82
N LYS A 280 -18.21 6.02 -4.27
CA LYS A 280 -16.93 6.75 -4.15
C LYS A 280 -16.53 7.44 -5.46
N VAL A 281 -16.62 6.72 -6.59
CA VAL A 281 -16.27 7.25 -7.92
C VAL A 281 -17.17 8.41 -8.31
N GLU A 282 -18.47 8.30 -8.10
CA GLU A 282 -19.46 9.34 -8.45
C GLU A 282 -19.25 10.62 -7.64
N VAL A 283 -19.09 10.46 -6.30
CA VAL A 283 -18.79 11.59 -5.40
C VAL A 283 -17.49 12.29 -5.82
N PHE A 284 -16.48 11.52 -6.15
CA PHE A 284 -15.21 12.07 -6.62
C PHE A 284 -15.35 12.79 -7.94
N GLN A 285 -16.06 12.22 -8.92
CA GLN A 285 -16.25 12.84 -10.24
C GLN A 285 -16.98 14.18 -10.15
N GLU A 286 -18.03 14.26 -9.33
CA GLU A 286 -18.73 15.52 -9.08
C GLU A 286 -17.82 16.59 -8.45
N LYS A 287 -17.03 16.18 -7.45
CA LYS A 287 -16.09 17.12 -6.81
C LYS A 287 -14.97 17.55 -7.76
N LEU A 288 -14.44 16.63 -8.55
CA LEU A 288 -13.42 16.92 -9.56
C LEU A 288 -13.96 17.88 -10.63
N GLN A 289 -15.20 17.67 -11.10
CA GLN A 289 -15.84 18.55 -12.03
C GLN A 289 -15.96 19.99 -11.48
N GLN A 290 -16.37 20.14 -10.22
CA GLN A 290 -16.45 21.44 -9.55
C GLN A 290 -15.08 22.13 -9.48
N LEU A 291 -14.03 21.42 -9.05
CA LEU A 291 -12.68 21.96 -8.91
C LEU A 291 -12.04 22.38 -10.24
N ILE A 292 -12.32 21.64 -11.31
CA ILE A 292 -11.87 22.04 -12.66
C ILE A 292 -12.68 23.26 -13.14
N SER A 293 -14.00 23.24 -13.00
CA SER A 293 -14.85 24.35 -13.47
C SER A 293 -14.61 25.66 -12.72
N SER A 294 -14.21 25.60 -11.44
CA SER A 294 -13.83 26.79 -10.65
C SER A 294 -12.41 27.28 -10.94
N GLY A 295 -11.61 26.52 -11.68
CA GLY A 295 -10.19 26.83 -11.94
C GLY A 295 -9.24 26.48 -10.79
N GLU A 296 -9.74 25.88 -9.71
CA GLU A 296 -8.89 25.44 -8.59
C GLU A 296 -7.91 24.32 -9.00
N LEU A 297 -8.33 23.45 -9.93
CA LEU A 297 -7.49 22.49 -10.60
C LEU A 297 -7.34 22.85 -12.07
N SER A 298 -6.28 23.59 -12.39
CA SER A 298 -6.04 24.16 -13.72
C SER A 298 -4.89 23.51 -14.50
N ILE A 299 -4.28 22.44 -13.96
CA ILE A 299 -3.12 21.78 -14.53
C ILE A 299 -3.34 20.27 -14.55
N ASP A 300 -3.03 19.60 -15.67
CA ASP A 300 -3.15 18.15 -15.84
C ASP A 300 -2.46 17.35 -14.73
N ASP A 301 -1.26 17.77 -14.32
CA ASP A 301 -0.51 17.12 -13.24
C ASP A 301 -1.23 17.24 -11.88
N ALA A 302 -1.87 18.38 -11.61
CA ALA A 302 -2.65 18.58 -10.40
C ALA A 302 -3.89 17.67 -10.38
N VAL A 303 -4.59 17.53 -11.50
CA VAL A 303 -5.71 16.59 -11.66
C VAL A 303 -5.24 15.15 -11.45
N PHE A 304 -4.11 14.78 -12.05
CA PHE A 304 -3.53 13.45 -11.87
C PHE A 304 -3.22 13.13 -10.40
N ARG A 305 -2.52 14.04 -9.71
CA ARG A 305 -2.18 13.88 -8.29
C ARG A 305 -3.44 13.87 -7.43
N TYR A 306 -4.41 14.70 -7.74
CA TYR A 306 -5.68 14.75 -7.03
C TYR A 306 -6.42 13.40 -7.10
N CYS A 307 -6.43 12.74 -8.25
CA CYS A 307 -6.97 11.38 -8.37
C CYS A 307 -6.27 10.42 -7.40
N LEU A 308 -4.95 10.37 -7.45
CA LEU A 308 -4.18 9.41 -6.65
C LEU A 308 -4.32 9.65 -5.14
N ILE A 309 -4.28 10.90 -4.68
CA ILE A 309 -4.44 11.23 -3.25
C ILE A 309 -5.82 10.80 -2.73
N ASN A 310 -6.86 10.86 -3.58
CA ASN A 310 -8.20 10.40 -3.25
C ASN A 310 -8.40 8.89 -3.49
N GLY A 311 -7.33 8.13 -3.72
CA GLY A 311 -7.39 6.68 -3.88
C GLY A 311 -8.01 6.21 -5.20
N LEU A 312 -7.96 7.05 -6.24
CA LEU A 312 -8.52 6.77 -7.55
C LEU A 312 -7.46 6.76 -8.65
N LEU A 313 -7.70 5.94 -9.66
CA LEU A 313 -6.82 5.93 -10.83
C LEU A 313 -7.18 7.10 -11.78
N PRO A 314 -6.18 7.68 -12.46
CA PRO A 314 -6.40 8.81 -13.36
C PRO A 314 -7.40 8.56 -14.52
N ARG A 315 -7.70 7.30 -14.83
CA ARG A 315 -8.73 6.94 -15.80
C ARG A 315 -10.12 7.52 -15.44
N VAL A 316 -10.41 7.66 -14.14
CA VAL A 316 -11.68 8.19 -13.62
C VAL A 316 -11.85 9.67 -14.02
N ALA A 317 -10.76 10.44 -14.05
CA ALA A 317 -10.79 11.84 -14.47
C ALA A 317 -11.07 12.01 -15.97
N LYS A 318 -10.81 10.99 -16.81
CA LYS A 318 -11.10 11.07 -18.24
C LYS A 318 -12.58 11.26 -18.54
N ASP A 319 -13.45 10.63 -17.76
CA ASP A 319 -14.89 10.72 -17.93
C ASP A 319 -15.38 12.13 -17.61
N VAL A 320 -14.88 12.71 -16.50
CA VAL A 320 -15.14 14.11 -16.13
C VAL A 320 -14.64 15.06 -17.19
N TYR A 321 -13.43 14.83 -17.68
CA TYR A 321 -12.81 15.68 -18.72
C TYR A 321 -13.59 15.64 -20.03
N THR A 322 -14.05 14.46 -20.42
CA THR A 322 -14.90 14.29 -21.62
C THR A 322 -16.21 15.04 -21.46
N HIS A 323 -16.86 14.94 -20.31
CA HIS A 323 -18.10 15.66 -20.02
C HIS A 323 -17.91 17.20 -20.08
N LEU A 324 -16.87 17.71 -19.43
CA LEU A 324 -16.58 19.16 -19.42
C LEU A 324 -16.24 19.71 -20.82
N ARG A 325 -15.58 18.92 -21.65
CA ARG A 325 -15.32 19.26 -23.04
C ARG A 325 -16.62 19.30 -23.86
N ASP A 326 -17.43 18.25 -23.71
CA ASP A 326 -18.67 18.10 -24.50
C ASP A 326 -19.73 19.16 -24.12
N THR A 327 -19.66 19.68 -22.88
CA THR A 327 -20.47 20.81 -22.41
C THR A 327 -19.86 22.19 -22.70
N GLY A 328 -18.68 22.24 -23.32
CA GLY A 328 -18.00 23.47 -23.69
C GLY A 328 -17.32 24.25 -22.57
N VAL A 329 -17.22 23.63 -21.38
CA VAL A 329 -16.50 24.19 -20.21
C VAL A 329 -14.99 24.15 -20.43
N LEU A 330 -14.47 23.07 -21.05
CA LEU A 330 -13.07 22.93 -21.41
C LEU A 330 -12.87 23.05 -22.91
N LYS A 331 -11.88 23.83 -23.32
CA LYS A 331 -11.50 24.03 -24.74
C LYS A 331 -10.45 23.00 -25.19
N ASN A 332 -9.65 22.46 -24.27
CA ASN A 332 -8.61 21.51 -24.59
C ASN A 332 -9.18 20.13 -24.97
N PRO A 333 -8.78 19.54 -26.11
CA PRO A 333 -9.41 18.33 -26.62
C PRO A 333 -8.96 17.04 -25.89
N LYS A 334 -7.89 17.07 -25.10
CA LYS A 334 -7.34 15.85 -24.44
C LYS A 334 -6.66 16.13 -23.11
N LEU A 335 -7.08 15.42 -22.09
CA LEU A 335 -6.32 15.29 -20.84
C LEU A 335 -5.05 14.48 -21.13
N THR A 336 -3.89 15.07 -20.90
CA THR A 336 -2.61 14.42 -21.11
C THR A 336 -1.96 14.17 -19.77
N PHE A 337 -2.15 12.98 -19.21
CA PHE A 337 -1.41 12.61 -18.02
C PHE A 337 0.08 12.40 -18.33
N PRO A 338 0.96 12.82 -17.43
CA PRO A 338 2.38 12.64 -17.64
C PRO A 338 2.67 11.14 -17.85
N ARG A 339 3.23 10.81 -19.02
CA ARG A 339 3.89 9.52 -19.20
C ARG A 339 5.24 9.67 -18.50
N TYR A 340 5.33 9.15 -17.33
CA TYR A 340 6.59 9.14 -16.60
C TYR A 340 7.52 8.06 -17.18
N SER A 341 8.25 8.42 -18.22
CA SER A 341 9.60 7.94 -18.41
C SER A 341 10.49 8.77 -17.49
N ALA A 342 11.46 8.16 -16.84
CA ALA A 342 12.34 8.79 -15.85
C ALA A 342 13.12 10.03 -16.36
N GLU A 343 12.93 10.45 -17.59
CA GLU A 343 13.76 11.44 -18.30
C GLU A 343 13.00 12.68 -18.80
N VAL A 344 11.69 12.76 -18.70
CA VAL A 344 10.96 13.91 -19.26
C VAL A 344 9.98 14.50 -18.25
N THR A 345 10.46 15.45 -17.48
CA THR A 345 9.62 16.51 -16.93
C THR A 345 9.12 17.38 -18.08
N LYS A 346 8.07 16.95 -18.78
CA LYS A 346 7.33 17.89 -19.62
C LYS A 346 6.70 18.89 -18.69
N ALA A 347 6.84 20.17 -19.03
CA ALA A 347 6.16 21.24 -18.31
C ALA A 347 4.67 20.88 -18.16
N PRO A 348 4.08 21.09 -16.97
CA PRO A 348 2.66 20.86 -16.75
C PRO A 348 1.86 21.70 -17.74
N ARG A 349 0.81 21.11 -18.32
CA ARG A 349 -0.10 21.84 -19.23
C ARG A 349 -1.22 22.47 -18.41
N ASN A 350 -1.47 23.74 -18.68
CA ASN A 350 -2.65 24.41 -18.15
C ASN A 350 -3.91 23.84 -18.80
N LEU A 351 -4.97 23.71 -18.03
CA LEU A 351 -6.30 23.46 -18.56
C LEU A 351 -6.84 24.77 -19.14
N GLU A 352 -7.28 24.73 -20.37
CA GLU A 352 -7.95 25.88 -21.02
C GLU A 352 -9.45 25.79 -20.70
N LEU A 353 -9.90 26.60 -19.76
CA LEU A 353 -11.30 26.77 -19.39
C LEU A 353 -12.06 27.66 -20.38
#